data_e87adde9d536c69f78057949dc8841d2
#
_entry.id   e87adde9d536c69f78057949dc8841d2
#
_cell.length_a   1.000
_cell.length_b   1.000
_cell.length_c   1.000
_cell.angle_alpha   90.00
_cell.angle_beta   90.00
_cell.angle_gamma   90.00
#
_symmetry.space_group_name_H-M   'P 1'
#
loop_
_entity.id
_entity.type
_entity.pdbx_description
1 polymer ?
#
loop_
_entity_poly.entity_id
_entity_poly.type
_entity_poly.pdbx_seq_one_letter_code
_entity_poly.pdbx_strand_id
1 'polypeptide(L)'
;MSYASDFLDSHNRLVAFDAETTGKRTPDAEFIKKQPFAWRPPGIMIEVGFVEMLREGAGWKKGESWLSLINPDGPIEPAAIKVHGIKPNDLKKAPRFPEIAERVRDFIGDSPIVAHAWRNERGFLDYEYARAKMIAWGDSAYPPERYLCTQVLYAQLYPGAAKSLTAMCDRLVLDSSERDVKHGALLDADMTADALILLEQELKHGRAEAPRSWSTE
;
A
#
# COMPACT_ATOMS: atom_id res chain seq x y z
N MET A 1 -18.53 16.58 10.91
CA MET A 1 -17.32 15.73 10.88
C MET A 1 -17.22 15.13 9.50
N SER A 2 -16.04 14.88 9.00
CA SER A 2 -15.85 14.36 7.67
C SER A 2 -15.78 12.83 7.71
N TYR A 3 -16.12 12.16 6.60
CA TYR A 3 -16.02 10.70 6.49
C TYR A 3 -14.64 10.16 6.92
N ALA A 4 -13.56 10.87 6.57
CA ALA A 4 -12.20 10.49 6.95
C ALA A 4 -11.94 10.57 8.45
N SER A 5 -12.42 11.64 9.11
CA SER A 5 -12.29 11.76 10.57
C SER A 5 -13.10 10.66 11.26
N ASP A 6 -14.34 10.44 10.84
CA ASP A 6 -15.20 9.40 11.42
C ASP A 6 -14.60 8.00 11.22
N PHE A 7 -14.02 7.74 10.03
CA PHE A 7 -13.33 6.48 9.75
C PHE A 7 -12.10 6.31 10.66
N LEU A 8 -11.24 7.31 10.76
CA LEU A 8 -10.05 7.26 11.60
C LEU A 8 -10.42 7.11 13.09
N ASP A 9 -11.43 7.85 13.55
CA ASP A 9 -11.88 7.82 14.95
C ASP A 9 -12.57 6.51 15.34
N SER A 10 -13.08 5.74 14.37
CA SER A 10 -13.72 4.44 14.62
C SER A 10 -12.75 3.28 14.78
N HIS A 11 -11.44 3.50 14.58
CA HIS A 11 -10.44 2.44 14.64
C HIS A 11 -9.33 2.72 15.66
N ASN A 12 -8.86 1.66 16.32
CA ASN A 12 -7.74 1.73 17.27
C ASN A 12 -6.44 1.18 16.69
N ARG A 13 -6.50 0.52 15.55
CA ARG A 13 -5.36 -0.05 14.84
C ARG A 13 -5.57 0.12 13.33
N LEU A 14 -4.51 0.53 12.65
CA LEU A 14 -4.40 0.57 11.18
C LEU A 14 -3.11 -0.15 10.77
N VAL A 15 -3.02 -0.56 9.52
CA VAL A 15 -1.80 -1.15 8.96
C VAL A 15 -1.44 -0.41 7.68
N ALA A 16 -0.33 0.34 7.69
CA ALA A 16 0.23 0.90 6.48
C ALA A 16 0.93 -0.19 5.68
N PHE A 17 0.72 -0.19 4.37
CA PHE A 17 1.19 -1.22 3.45
C PHE A 17 1.69 -0.61 2.15
N ASP A 18 2.80 -1.15 1.66
CA ASP A 18 3.33 -0.90 0.32
C ASP A 18 4.00 -2.16 -0.23
N ALA A 19 4.14 -2.26 -1.55
CA ALA A 19 4.77 -3.37 -2.23
C ALA A 19 5.67 -2.95 -3.40
N GLU A 20 6.86 -3.56 -3.49
CA GLU A 20 7.66 -3.52 -4.71
C GLU A 20 7.31 -4.69 -5.62
N THR A 21 7.38 -4.48 -6.93
CA THR A 21 6.90 -5.44 -7.91
C THR A 21 7.85 -5.66 -9.08
N THR A 22 7.67 -6.76 -9.80
CA THR A 22 8.46 -7.08 -11.00
C THR A 22 8.25 -6.09 -12.15
N GLY A 23 7.21 -5.26 -12.12
CA GLY A 23 6.89 -4.30 -13.17
C GLY A 23 5.69 -3.44 -12.78
N LYS A 24 5.46 -2.35 -13.52
CA LYS A 24 4.49 -1.30 -13.16
C LYS A 24 3.02 -1.65 -13.42
N ARG A 25 2.73 -2.75 -14.13
CA ARG A 25 1.35 -3.07 -14.50
C ARG A 25 0.61 -3.66 -13.31
N THR A 26 -0.33 -2.90 -12.77
CA THR A 26 -1.25 -3.38 -11.73
C THR A 26 -2.24 -4.39 -12.31
N PRO A 27 -2.52 -5.49 -11.62
CA PRO A 27 -3.59 -6.42 -11.98
C PRO A 27 -4.94 -5.73 -11.78
N ASP A 28 -5.68 -5.48 -12.87
CA ASP A 28 -7.06 -4.99 -12.77
C ASP A 28 -8.07 -6.15 -12.73
N ALA A 29 -9.27 -5.86 -12.23
CA ALA A 29 -10.32 -6.86 -12.09
C ALA A 29 -10.72 -7.49 -13.44
N GLU A 30 -10.62 -6.75 -14.53
CA GLU A 30 -10.93 -7.25 -15.87
C GLU A 30 -9.84 -8.21 -16.36
N PHE A 31 -8.57 -7.88 -16.12
CA PHE A 31 -7.45 -8.75 -16.40
C PHE A 31 -7.55 -10.06 -15.60
N ILE A 32 -7.82 -9.96 -14.31
CA ILE A 32 -7.96 -11.10 -13.40
C ILE A 32 -9.10 -12.04 -13.87
N LYS A 33 -10.24 -11.48 -14.27
CA LYS A 33 -11.41 -12.26 -14.74
C LYS A 33 -11.19 -12.91 -16.10
N LYS A 34 -10.56 -12.21 -17.04
CA LYS A 34 -10.48 -12.65 -18.44
C LYS A 34 -9.37 -13.66 -18.68
N GLN A 35 -8.18 -13.42 -18.15
CA GLN A 35 -7.04 -14.33 -18.33
C GLN A 35 -5.88 -14.03 -17.37
N PRO A 36 -5.76 -14.71 -16.24
CA PRO A 36 -4.63 -14.55 -15.34
C PRO A 36 -3.27 -14.88 -16.00
N PHE A 37 -3.27 -15.50 -17.18
CA PHE A 37 -2.08 -15.91 -17.94
C PHE A 37 -1.95 -15.22 -19.29
N ALA A 38 -2.50 -14.00 -19.44
CA ALA A 38 -2.30 -13.23 -20.65
C ALA A 38 -0.81 -13.07 -20.97
N TRP A 39 -0.47 -12.99 -22.25
CA TRP A 39 0.89 -12.87 -22.79
C TRP A 39 1.73 -11.71 -22.21
N ARG A 40 1.15 -10.86 -21.41
CA ARG A 40 1.81 -9.81 -20.66
C ARG A 40 1.29 -9.84 -19.21
N PRO A 41 1.92 -10.64 -18.33
CA PRO A 41 1.50 -10.73 -16.94
C PRO A 41 1.59 -9.38 -16.25
N PRO A 42 0.77 -9.13 -15.23
CA PRO A 42 0.92 -7.97 -14.37
C PRO A 42 2.25 -8.01 -13.62
N GLY A 43 2.61 -6.93 -12.96
CA GLY A 43 3.64 -6.95 -11.93
C GLY A 43 3.28 -7.97 -10.85
N ILE A 44 4.29 -8.64 -10.33
CA ILE A 44 4.19 -9.64 -9.25
C ILE A 44 4.94 -9.07 -8.05
N MET A 45 4.42 -9.19 -6.85
CA MET A 45 5.09 -8.68 -5.65
C MET A 45 6.43 -9.38 -5.43
N ILE A 46 7.46 -8.60 -5.12
CA ILE A 46 8.82 -9.07 -4.81
C ILE A 46 9.32 -8.58 -3.46
N GLU A 47 8.65 -7.59 -2.90
CA GLU A 47 8.87 -7.11 -1.52
C GLU A 47 7.54 -6.60 -0.99
N VAL A 48 7.27 -6.83 0.30
CA VAL A 48 6.12 -6.26 1.00
C VAL A 48 6.58 -5.64 2.30
N GLY A 49 6.08 -4.44 2.59
CA GLY A 49 6.34 -3.70 3.80
C GLY A 49 5.05 -3.36 4.54
N PHE A 50 5.04 -3.58 5.84
CA PHE A 50 3.91 -3.28 6.70
C PHE A 50 4.37 -2.50 7.92
N VAL A 51 3.59 -1.49 8.32
CA VAL A 51 3.80 -0.74 9.55
C VAL A 51 2.48 -0.67 10.30
N GLU A 52 2.46 -1.19 11.51
CA GLU A 52 1.33 -1.07 12.41
C GLU A 52 1.22 0.36 12.93
N MET A 53 -0.01 0.86 12.99
CA MET A 53 -0.33 2.14 13.58
C MET A 53 -1.35 1.91 14.71
N LEU A 54 -1.02 2.33 15.91
CA LEU A 54 -1.85 2.15 17.11
C LEU A 54 -2.39 3.50 17.57
N ARG A 55 -3.66 3.55 17.96
CA ARG A 55 -4.24 4.76 18.54
C ARG A 55 -3.55 5.12 19.85
N GLU A 56 -3.09 6.35 19.96
CA GLU A 56 -2.50 6.90 21.17
C GLU A 56 -3.12 8.27 21.47
N GLY A 57 -4.03 8.30 22.42
CA GLY A 57 -4.82 9.49 22.71
C GLY A 57 -5.62 9.96 21.50
N ALA A 58 -5.44 11.19 21.07
CA ALA A 58 -6.10 11.76 19.89
C ALA A 58 -5.34 11.53 18.57
N GLY A 59 -4.22 10.82 18.59
CA GLY A 59 -3.35 10.60 17.44
C GLY A 59 -3.00 9.13 17.23
N TRP A 60 -1.93 8.90 16.49
CA TRP A 60 -1.40 7.58 16.18
C TRP A 60 0.08 7.51 16.52
N LYS A 61 0.52 6.33 16.93
CA LYS A 61 1.94 5.97 16.98
C LYS A 61 2.19 4.75 16.11
N LYS A 62 3.40 4.65 15.56
CA LYS A 62 3.85 3.43 14.87
C LYS A 62 4.16 2.34 15.89
N GLY A 63 3.75 1.12 15.59
CA GLY A 63 3.99 -0.09 16.37
C GLY A 63 4.95 -1.03 15.68
N GLU A 64 4.58 -2.31 15.58
CA GLU A 64 5.37 -3.33 14.89
C GLU A 64 5.50 -3.01 13.40
N SER A 65 6.65 -3.34 12.81
CA SER A 65 6.86 -3.31 11.37
C SER A 65 7.35 -4.67 10.87
N TRP A 66 6.99 -5.00 9.63
CA TRP A 66 7.42 -6.24 9.00
C TRP A 66 7.75 -6.03 7.53
N LEU A 67 8.88 -6.60 7.13
CA LEU A 67 9.38 -6.62 5.74
C LEU A 67 9.58 -8.07 5.31
N SER A 68 9.19 -8.40 4.07
CA SER A 68 9.57 -9.66 3.44
C SER A 68 9.89 -9.45 1.97
N LEU A 69 11.02 -10.01 1.54
CA LEU A 69 11.25 -10.27 0.13
C LEU A 69 10.38 -11.44 -0.31
N ILE A 70 10.00 -11.47 -1.58
CA ILE A 70 9.17 -12.52 -2.20
C ILE A 70 9.81 -12.98 -3.49
N ASN A 71 9.93 -14.30 -3.67
CA ASN A 71 10.37 -14.86 -4.94
C ASN A 71 9.18 -14.93 -5.92
N PRO A 72 9.19 -14.15 -7.02
CA PRO A 72 8.08 -14.11 -7.97
C PRO A 72 8.03 -15.32 -8.93
N ASP A 73 9.06 -16.18 -8.94
CA ASP A 73 9.25 -17.24 -9.95
C ASP A 73 9.28 -16.71 -11.40
N GLY A 74 9.78 -15.49 -11.59
CA GLY A 74 9.77 -14.87 -12.90
C GLY A 74 10.81 -13.74 -13.04
N PRO A 75 10.91 -13.17 -14.23
CA PRO A 75 11.84 -12.07 -14.49
C PRO A 75 11.33 -10.77 -13.85
N ILE A 76 12.27 -9.89 -13.50
CA ILE A 76 12.00 -8.52 -13.07
C ILE A 76 12.30 -7.58 -14.23
N GLU A 77 11.40 -6.67 -14.52
CA GLU A 77 11.61 -5.65 -15.55
C GLU A 77 12.83 -4.76 -15.21
N PRO A 78 13.74 -4.49 -16.15
CA PRO A 78 14.89 -3.60 -15.87
C PRO A 78 14.49 -2.21 -15.36
N ALA A 79 13.33 -1.71 -15.78
CA ALA A 79 12.80 -0.43 -15.31
C ALA A 79 12.38 -0.48 -13.83
N ALA A 80 11.85 -1.60 -13.36
CA ALA A 80 11.50 -1.81 -11.97
C ALA A 80 12.77 -1.93 -11.10
N ILE A 81 13.77 -2.69 -11.54
CA ILE A 81 15.07 -2.79 -10.84
C ILE A 81 15.72 -1.40 -10.64
N LYS A 82 15.59 -0.49 -11.62
CA LYS A 82 16.12 0.87 -11.48
C LYS A 82 15.43 1.68 -10.38
N VAL A 83 14.20 1.35 -10.03
CA VAL A 83 13.42 2.04 -9.00
C VAL A 83 13.76 1.48 -7.62
N HIS A 84 13.55 0.18 -7.40
CA HIS A 84 13.68 -0.45 -6.08
C HIS A 84 15.05 -1.13 -5.85
N GLY A 85 15.89 -1.30 -6.88
CA GLY A 85 17.23 -1.86 -6.77
C GLY A 85 17.29 -3.37 -6.48
N ILE A 86 16.17 -4.06 -6.31
CA ILE A 86 16.10 -5.49 -6.01
C ILE A 86 16.43 -6.30 -7.27
N LYS A 87 17.39 -7.19 -7.18
CA LYS A 87 17.87 -8.00 -8.31
C LYS A 87 17.37 -9.44 -8.19
N PRO A 88 17.26 -10.19 -9.30
CA PRO A 88 16.84 -11.60 -9.27
C PRO A 88 17.64 -12.47 -8.30
N ASN A 89 18.93 -12.17 -8.10
CA ASN A 89 19.77 -12.92 -7.15
C ASN A 89 19.36 -12.72 -5.69
N ASP A 90 18.82 -11.55 -5.35
CA ASP A 90 18.40 -11.24 -3.99
C ASP A 90 17.18 -12.05 -3.58
N LEU A 91 16.39 -12.48 -4.57
CA LEU A 91 15.13 -13.20 -4.37
C LEU A 91 15.24 -14.73 -4.41
N LYS A 92 16.40 -15.28 -4.78
CA LYS A 92 16.56 -16.74 -4.93
C LYS A 92 16.23 -17.55 -3.69
N LYS A 93 16.48 -17.00 -2.51
CA LYS A 93 16.23 -17.64 -1.21
C LYS A 93 15.01 -17.07 -0.49
N ALA A 94 14.34 -16.08 -1.10
CA ALA A 94 13.13 -15.49 -0.55
C ALA A 94 11.97 -16.51 -0.65
N PRO A 95 11.04 -16.49 0.31
CA PRO A 95 9.83 -17.31 0.23
C PRO A 95 8.99 -16.89 -0.97
N ARG A 96 8.15 -17.78 -1.46
CA ARG A 96 7.07 -17.46 -2.39
C ARG A 96 5.89 -16.87 -1.61
N PHE A 97 5.02 -16.10 -2.27
CA PHE A 97 3.88 -15.50 -1.59
C PHE A 97 3.01 -16.50 -0.80
N PRO A 98 2.66 -17.72 -1.33
CA PRO A 98 1.90 -18.71 -0.56
C PRO A 98 2.53 -19.10 0.78
N GLU A 99 3.86 -19.00 0.92
CA GLU A 99 4.58 -19.38 2.13
C GLU A 99 4.48 -18.30 3.22
N ILE A 100 4.15 -17.07 2.83
CA ILE A 100 3.99 -15.93 3.76
C ILE A 100 2.55 -15.39 3.83
N ALA A 101 1.64 -15.88 3.00
CA ALA A 101 0.30 -15.35 2.85
C ALA A 101 -0.51 -15.35 4.16
N GLU A 102 -0.38 -16.40 4.98
CA GLU A 102 -1.01 -16.44 6.31
C GLU A 102 -0.41 -15.37 7.23
N ARG A 103 0.91 -15.17 7.22
CA ARG A 103 1.54 -14.11 8.01
C ARG A 103 1.10 -12.73 7.57
N VAL A 104 0.93 -12.49 6.25
CA VAL A 104 0.33 -11.24 5.74
C VAL A 104 -1.07 -11.06 6.31
N ARG A 105 -1.90 -12.11 6.28
CA ARG A 105 -3.26 -12.09 6.82
C ARG A 105 -3.26 -11.81 8.32
N ASP A 106 -2.42 -12.48 9.07
CA ASP A 106 -2.33 -12.33 10.53
C ASP A 106 -1.86 -10.93 10.93
N PHE A 107 -0.87 -10.37 10.19
CA PHE A 107 -0.38 -9.02 10.44
C PHE A 107 -1.46 -7.95 10.18
N ILE A 108 -2.19 -8.07 9.08
CA ILE A 108 -3.29 -7.16 8.74
C ILE A 108 -4.47 -7.37 9.71
N GLY A 109 -4.86 -8.63 9.97
CA GLY A 109 -6.01 -8.97 10.80
C GLY A 109 -7.28 -8.28 10.29
N ASP A 110 -8.07 -7.75 11.21
CA ASP A 110 -9.30 -6.99 10.91
C ASP A 110 -9.05 -5.49 10.72
N SER A 111 -7.81 -5.04 10.79
CA SER A 111 -7.48 -3.62 10.69
C SER A 111 -7.68 -3.07 9.28
N PRO A 112 -8.07 -1.80 9.14
CA PRO A 112 -7.99 -1.10 7.87
C PRO A 112 -6.55 -1.02 7.35
N ILE A 113 -6.41 -1.05 6.02
CA ILE A 113 -5.14 -0.94 5.32
C ILE A 113 -4.98 0.49 4.83
N VAL A 114 -3.87 1.11 5.20
CA VAL A 114 -3.47 2.43 4.72
C VAL A 114 -2.48 2.25 3.59
N ALA A 115 -2.77 2.79 2.41
CA ALA A 115 -1.86 2.71 1.28
C ALA A 115 -1.82 4.02 0.50
N HIS A 116 -0.69 4.30 -0.15
CA HIS A 116 -0.59 5.37 -1.13
C HIS A 116 -0.93 4.79 -2.51
N ALA A 117 -1.94 5.38 -3.22
CA ALA A 117 -2.52 4.77 -4.44
C ALA A 117 -3.12 3.36 -4.22
N TRP A 118 -3.94 3.20 -3.21
CA TRP A 118 -4.50 1.94 -2.69
C TRP A 118 -5.01 0.94 -3.73
N ARG A 119 -5.49 1.41 -4.90
CA ARG A 119 -5.99 0.52 -5.96
C ARG A 119 -4.90 -0.37 -6.54
N ASN A 120 -3.68 0.16 -6.63
CA ASN A 120 -2.54 -0.62 -7.07
C ASN A 120 -2.20 -1.69 -6.04
N GLU A 121 -2.06 -1.27 -4.78
CA GLU A 121 -1.68 -2.13 -3.67
C GLU A 121 -2.71 -3.25 -3.44
N ARG A 122 -4.00 -2.91 -3.49
CA ARG A 122 -5.09 -3.89 -3.46
C ARG A 122 -5.00 -4.86 -4.64
N GLY A 123 -4.80 -4.35 -5.85
CA GLY A 123 -4.71 -5.17 -7.05
C GLY A 123 -3.57 -6.21 -6.97
N PHE A 124 -2.42 -5.84 -6.41
CA PHE A 124 -1.32 -6.77 -6.19
C PHE A 124 -1.64 -7.82 -5.12
N LEU A 125 -2.22 -7.41 -3.99
CA LEU A 125 -2.65 -8.36 -2.96
C LEU A 125 -3.70 -9.34 -3.49
N ASP A 126 -4.76 -8.86 -4.14
CA ASP A 126 -5.81 -9.70 -4.71
C ASP A 126 -5.23 -10.72 -5.71
N TYR A 127 -4.30 -10.25 -6.55
CA TYR A 127 -3.64 -11.12 -7.53
C TYR A 127 -2.81 -12.22 -6.87
N GLU A 128 -2.01 -11.91 -5.86
CA GLU A 128 -1.18 -12.88 -5.18
C GLU A 128 -2.01 -13.88 -4.36
N TYR A 129 -3.06 -13.45 -3.68
CA TYR A 129 -3.97 -14.35 -2.97
C TYR A 129 -4.71 -15.28 -3.92
N ALA A 130 -5.12 -14.79 -5.10
CA ALA A 130 -5.74 -15.63 -6.13
C ALA A 130 -4.74 -16.63 -6.73
N ARG A 131 -3.48 -16.23 -6.99
CA ARG A 131 -2.40 -17.13 -7.43
C ARG A 131 -2.11 -18.22 -6.38
N ALA A 132 -2.17 -17.87 -5.11
CA ALA A 132 -2.01 -18.78 -3.99
C ALA A 132 -3.22 -19.70 -3.78
N LYS A 133 -4.31 -19.54 -4.57
CA LYS A 133 -5.59 -20.26 -4.45
C LYS A 133 -6.28 -20.06 -3.08
N MET A 134 -6.01 -18.96 -2.43
CA MET A 134 -6.62 -18.60 -1.13
C MET A 134 -7.93 -17.83 -1.31
N ILE A 135 -8.13 -17.22 -2.47
CA ILE A 135 -9.39 -16.61 -2.93
C ILE A 135 -9.67 -17.04 -4.37
N ALA A 136 -10.91 -16.91 -4.80
CA ALA A 136 -11.24 -17.14 -6.21
C ALA A 136 -10.76 -15.97 -7.09
N TRP A 137 -10.50 -16.25 -8.37
CA TRP A 137 -10.16 -15.21 -9.32
C TRP A 137 -11.31 -14.21 -9.47
N GLY A 138 -11.01 -12.93 -9.25
CA GLY A 138 -11.98 -11.84 -9.28
C GLY A 138 -12.58 -11.48 -7.93
N ASP A 139 -12.31 -12.27 -6.89
CA ASP A 139 -12.61 -11.89 -5.51
C ASP A 139 -11.54 -10.93 -4.98
N SER A 140 -11.84 -10.26 -3.88
CA SER A 140 -10.90 -9.40 -3.18
C SER A 140 -10.49 -10.03 -1.86
N ALA A 141 -9.19 -10.04 -1.57
CA ALA A 141 -8.66 -10.50 -0.29
C ALA A 141 -9.13 -9.59 0.86
N TYR A 142 -9.22 -8.29 0.56
CA TYR A 142 -9.71 -7.28 1.49
C TYR A 142 -10.67 -6.34 0.74
N PRO A 143 -11.91 -6.15 1.22
CA PRO A 143 -12.88 -5.32 0.51
C PRO A 143 -12.45 -3.84 0.48
N PRO A 144 -12.89 -3.06 -0.53
CA PRO A 144 -12.46 -1.67 -0.71
C PRO A 144 -12.66 -0.78 0.52
N GLU A 145 -13.68 -1.07 1.31
CA GLU A 145 -14.05 -0.32 2.51
C GLU A 145 -13.01 -0.43 3.63
N ARG A 146 -12.11 -1.41 3.54
CA ARG A 146 -10.99 -1.58 4.47
C ARG A 146 -9.76 -0.75 4.09
N TYR A 147 -9.77 -0.08 2.94
CA TYR A 147 -8.63 0.71 2.50
C TYR A 147 -8.84 2.21 2.78
N LEU A 148 -7.79 2.84 3.29
CA LEU A 148 -7.64 4.27 3.40
C LEU A 148 -6.53 4.71 2.46
N CYS A 149 -6.83 5.65 1.56
CA CYS A 149 -5.88 6.13 0.56
C CYS A 149 -5.30 7.49 0.95
N THR A 150 -4.02 7.52 1.30
CA THR A 150 -3.33 8.79 1.60
C THR A 150 -3.24 9.71 0.38
N GLN A 151 -3.12 9.16 -0.83
CA GLN A 151 -3.12 9.96 -2.07
C GLN A 151 -4.44 10.69 -2.30
N VAL A 152 -5.58 10.01 -2.06
CA VAL A 152 -6.91 10.63 -2.19
C VAL A 152 -7.10 11.68 -1.11
N LEU A 153 -6.79 11.36 0.14
CA LEU A 153 -6.88 12.29 1.25
C LEU A 153 -6.04 13.54 1.00
N TYR A 154 -4.78 13.35 0.61
CA TYR A 154 -3.87 14.44 0.28
C TYR A 154 -4.39 15.32 -0.87
N ALA A 155 -4.89 14.71 -1.95
CA ALA A 155 -5.41 15.44 -3.10
C ALA A 155 -6.62 16.31 -2.75
N GLN A 156 -7.38 15.97 -1.73
CA GLN A 156 -8.53 16.74 -1.26
C GLN A 156 -8.12 17.87 -0.34
N LEU A 157 -7.15 17.62 0.54
CA LEU A 157 -6.56 18.65 1.39
C LEU A 157 -5.77 19.69 0.57
N TYR A 158 -5.16 19.26 -0.53
CA TYR A 158 -4.29 20.10 -1.37
C TYR A 158 -4.66 19.96 -2.85
N PRO A 159 -5.80 20.53 -3.30
CA PRO A 159 -6.22 20.44 -4.70
C PRO A 159 -5.16 20.97 -5.65
N GLY A 160 -4.88 20.21 -6.72
CA GLY A 160 -3.88 20.56 -7.73
C GLY A 160 -2.42 20.25 -7.38
N ALA A 161 -2.14 19.76 -6.16
CA ALA A 161 -0.79 19.33 -5.81
C ALA A 161 -0.38 18.02 -6.52
N ALA A 162 0.92 17.82 -6.74
CA ALA A 162 1.45 16.57 -7.28
C ALA A 162 1.20 15.42 -6.28
N LYS A 163 0.68 14.28 -6.79
CA LYS A 163 0.09 13.21 -5.98
C LYS A 163 1.05 12.05 -5.69
N SER A 164 2.34 12.14 -6.03
CA SER A 164 3.30 11.09 -5.69
C SER A 164 3.59 11.07 -4.18
N LEU A 165 4.03 9.93 -3.66
CA LEU A 165 4.41 9.80 -2.25
C LEU A 165 5.51 10.80 -1.88
N THR A 166 6.55 10.92 -2.70
CA THR A 166 7.62 11.93 -2.52
C THR A 166 7.06 13.35 -2.43
N ALA A 167 6.23 13.77 -3.41
CA ALA A 167 5.68 15.12 -3.41
C ALA A 167 4.76 15.40 -2.21
N MET A 168 4.06 14.39 -1.71
CA MET A 168 3.28 14.50 -0.48
C MET A 168 4.21 14.66 0.73
N CYS A 169 5.25 13.84 0.84
CA CYS A 169 6.21 13.92 1.94
C CYS A 169 6.95 15.26 1.94
N ASP A 170 7.41 15.75 0.79
CA ASP A 170 8.05 17.07 0.66
C ASP A 170 7.15 18.19 1.18
N ARG A 171 5.87 18.17 0.82
CA ARG A 171 4.90 19.18 1.29
C ARG A 171 4.65 19.09 2.80
N LEU A 172 4.61 17.89 3.34
CA LEU A 172 4.41 17.62 4.77
C LEU A 172 5.71 17.77 5.58
N VAL A 173 6.81 18.11 4.92
CA VAL A 173 8.16 18.27 5.54
C VAL A 173 8.62 16.96 6.20
N LEU A 174 8.29 15.84 5.59
CA LEU A 174 8.81 14.52 5.95
C LEU A 174 10.10 14.27 5.17
N ASP A 175 11.10 13.67 5.83
CA ASP A 175 12.35 13.29 5.18
C ASP A 175 12.11 12.15 4.20
N SER A 176 12.36 12.40 2.92
CA SER A 176 12.24 11.42 1.83
C SER A 176 13.59 11.06 1.20
N SER A 177 14.71 11.49 1.80
CA SER A 177 16.04 11.38 1.21
C SER A 177 16.49 9.94 0.93
N GLU A 178 16.11 8.98 1.76
CA GLU A 178 16.41 7.57 1.52
C GLU A 178 15.67 7.04 0.29
N ARG A 179 14.44 7.49 0.07
CA ARG A 179 13.62 7.11 -1.08
C ARG A 179 14.17 7.66 -2.39
N ASP A 180 14.82 8.82 -2.38
CA ASP A 180 15.48 9.39 -3.57
C ASP A 180 16.64 8.52 -4.05
N VAL A 181 17.25 7.76 -3.16
CA VAL A 181 18.31 6.80 -3.48
C VAL A 181 17.74 5.47 -3.94
N LYS A 182 16.73 4.95 -3.24
CA LYS A 182 16.14 3.64 -3.51
C LYS A 182 14.75 3.55 -2.90
N HIS A 183 13.78 3.09 -3.68
CA HIS A 183 12.48 2.70 -3.15
C HIS A 183 12.59 1.38 -2.38
N GLY A 184 11.72 1.18 -1.39
CA GLY A 184 11.59 -0.06 -0.64
C GLY A 184 10.24 -0.11 0.05
N ALA A 185 9.59 -1.27 0.01
CA ALA A 185 8.23 -1.42 0.48
C ALA A 185 8.04 -1.01 1.96
N LEU A 186 9.01 -1.33 2.83
CA LEU A 186 8.91 -0.92 4.24
C LEU A 186 9.11 0.59 4.40
N LEU A 187 10.05 1.18 3.66
CA LEU A 187 10.28 2.62 3.68
C LEU A 187 9.03 3.38 3.21
N ASP A 188 8.44 2.97 2.09
CA ASP A 188 7.26 3.61 1.52
C ASP A 188 6.01 3.41 2.40
N ALA A 189 5.86 2.25 3.07
CA ALA A 189 4.82 2.02 4.08
C ALA A 189 5.02 2.91 5.32
N ASP A 190 6.26 3.08 5.78
CA ASP A 190 6.59 3.93 6.93
C ASP A 190 6.33 5.41 6.64
N MET A 191 6.73 5.90 5.47
CA MET A 191 6.42 7.25 4.99
C MET A 191 4.91 7.46 4.82
N THR A 192 4.18 6.44 4.35
CA THR A 192 2.72 6.47 4.23
C THR A 192 2.04 6.60 5.61
N ALA A 193 2.58 5.90 6.63
CA ALA A 193 2.10 6.02 8.01
C ALA A 193 2.36 7.43 8.58
N ASP A 194 3.57 7.95 8.45
CA ASP A 194 3.91 9.30 8.92
C ASP A 194 3.08 10.37 8.22
N ALA A 195 2.89 10.24 6.90
CA ALA A 195 2.05 11.16 6.15
C ALA A 195 0.59 11.12 6.64
N LEU A 196 0.03 9.94 6.94
CA LEU A 196 -1.34 9.85 7.47
C LEU A 196 -1.48 10.56 8.82
N ILE A 197 -0.49 10.43 9.72
CA ILE A 197 -0.50 11.12 11.01
C ILE A 197 -0.62 12.63 10.81
N LEU A 198 0.16 13.20 9.89
CA LEU A 198 0.13 14.63 9.61
C LEU A 198 -1.16 15.05 8.89
N LEU A 199 -1.63 14.26 7.93
CA LEU A 199 -2.90 14.53 7.23
C LEU A 199 -4.10 14.49 8.18
N GLU A 200 -4.12 13.61 9.18
CA GLU A 200 -5.16 13.61 10.21
C GLU A 200 -5.13 14.89 11.04
N GLN A 201 -3.93 15.38 11.40
CA GLN A 201 -3.80 16.65 12.10
C GLN A 201 -4.35 17.83 11.27
N GLU A 202 -4.04 17.88 9.97
CA GLU A 202 -4.58 18.88 9.05
C GLU A 202 -6.12 18.82 8.97
N LEU A 203 -6.71 17.61 8.94
CA LEU A 203 -8.16 17.41 8.99
C LEU A 203 -8.78 17.99 10.27
N LYS A 204 -8.17 17.71 11.42
CA LYS A 204 -8.67 18.15 12.73
C LYS A 204 -8.56 19.68 12.92
N HIS A 205 -7.58 20.32 12.29
CA HIS A 205 -7.40 21.77 12.33
C HIS A 205 -8.28 22.53 11.32
N GLY A 206 -9.15 21.84 10.59
CA GLY A 206 -10.17 22.47 9.73
C GLY A 206 -9.64 23.13 8.47
N ARG A 207 -8.46 22.73 7.96
CA ARG A 207 -7.87 23.30 6.75
C ARG A 207 -8.49 22.80 5.45
N ALA A 208 -9.34 21.76 5.50
CA ALA A 208 -10.08 21.29 4.34
C ALA A 208 -11.33 20.48 4.70
N GLU A 209 -12.29 20.44 3.79
CA GLU A 209 -13.38 19.46 3.83
C GLU A 209 -12.86 18.09 3.39
N ALA A 210 -13.06 17.07 4.20
CA ALA A 210 -12.63 15.74 3.86
C ALA A 210 -13.61 15.00 2.94
N PRO A 211 -13.16 13.91 2.28
CA PRO A 211 -13.93 13.17 1.29
C PRO A 211 -15.24 12.61 1.82
N ARG A 212 -16.21 12.54 0.94
CA ARG A 212 -17.49 11.91 1.21
C ARG A 212 -17.46 10.38 1.09
N SER A 213 -16.46 9.81 0.42
CA SER A 213 -16.18 8.37 0.40
C SER A 213 -14.79 8.07 -0.21
N TRP A 214 -14.19 6.93 0.13
CA TRP A 214 -12.95 6.42 -0.46
C TRP A 214 -13.17 5.64 -1.76
N SER A 215 -14.44 5.30 -2.05
CA SER A 215 -14.83 4.34 -3.08
C SER A 215 -15.25 4.96 -4.42
N THR A 216 -15.27 6.26 -4.57
CA THR A 216 -15.93 6.94 -5.69
C THR A 216 -15.02 7.55 -6.76
N GLU A 217 -13.82 7.01 -7.00
CA GLU A 217 -13.10 7.30 -8.27
C GLU A 217 -12.30 6.09 -8.77
#